data_ff080c3577d57661705879b318a5740b
#
_entry.id   ff080c3577d57661705879b318a5740b
#
_cell.length_a   1.000
_cell.length_b   1.000
_cell.length_c   1.000
_cell.angle_alpha   90.00
_cell.angle_beta   90.00
_cell.angle_gamma   90.00
#
_symmetry.space_group_name_H-M   'P 1'
#
loop_
_entity.id
_entity.type
_entity.pdbx_description
1 polymer ?
#
loop_
_entity_poly.entity_id
_entity_poly.type
_entity_poly.pdbx_seq_one_letter_code
_entity_poly.pdbx_strand_id
1 'polypeptide(L)'
;MSKNLAFGHGARHAIEHGVDALANAVKVTLGPRGRNVVIDKKFGAPTITNDGVTIAREIELSDATANLGAQLVKEVATKTNDVAGDGTTTATVLAQAMIHEGLRNLAAGANPMGIKRGIEAAVKTITEELAKVARPVNEKSQIADVATISAQDRAIGDLIAEAMDKVGKDGVITVEEANTTGLELEFTEGMQFDKGYISPYFVTDAERMETVLEDAHVLITQNKISALADLLPILEKVATTGKPLLIIAEDVDGEALSTLVVNRIRGLFTSVAVKAPGFGDRRKATLQDIAILTGAQVISPEIGIKLEELTLESLGKARRVVVTKENTTIVEGAGDPSLVSARVSEIRAEIERTDSDWDREKLQERLAKLAGGVCIIRVGAYTEVEMKERKHRLEDAISATRAAVEEGIVAGGGAALVHAAKALAGDLGMKGDEAVGVRLVAKSVDEPLRWIAENGGLEGYVVVAKVRELGSDEGFNAASGAYENLIDAGIIDPVKVTRSALANAASIAAMLLTTEVSVVERPEAKAETSSRHGHSHGPGGHSH
;
A
#
# COMPACT_ATOMS: atom_id res chain seq x y z
N MET A 1 29.63 12.19 12.22
CA MET A 1 29.25 11.04 13.08
C MET A 1 30.14 9.85 12.73
N SER A 2 30.66 9.14 13.75
CA SER A 2 31.46 7.93 13.54
C SER A 2 30.57 6.75 13.17
N LYS A 3 31.07 5.82 12.33
CA LYS A 3 30.33 4.64 11.87
C LYS A 3 30.92 3.38 12.52
N ASN A 4 30.07 2.42 12.84
CA ASN A 4 30.45 1.07 13.18
C ASN A 4 30.35 0.21 11.91
N LEU A 5 31.36 -0.62 11.68
CA LEU A 5 31.39 -1.57 10.58
C LEU A 5 31.41 -2.98 11.16
N ALA A 6 30.54 -3.84 10.63
CA ALA A 6 30.58 -5.28 10.87
C ALA A 6 30.74 -6.01 9.54
N PHE A 7 31.50 -7.10 9.52
CA PHE A 7 31.90 -7.81 8.30
C PHE A 7 31.47 -9.26 8.35
N GLY A 8 31.26 -9.85 7.17
CA GLY A 8 31.09 -11.28 6.96
C GLY A 8 29.96 -11.89 7.78
N HIS A 9 30.24 -13.02 8.43
CA HIS A 9 29.25 -13.77 9.20
C HIS A 9 28.62 -12.97 10.35
N GLY A 10 29.40 -12.14 11.05
CA GLY A 10 28.89 -11.33 12.17
C GLY A 10 27.84 -10.31 11.74
N ALA A 11 28.08 -9.64 10.60
CA ALA A 11 27.10 -8.70 10.03
C ALA A 11 25.81 -9.43 9.62
N ARG A 12 25.93 -10.54 8.91
CA ARG A 12 24.79 -11.34 8.44
C ARG A 12 23.94 -11.87 9.59
N HIS A 13 24.57 -12.40 10.64
CA HIS A 13 23.85 -12.93 11.80
C HIS A 13 23.08 -11.85 12.57
N ALA A 14 23.67 -10.67 12.74
CA ALA A 14 22.97 -9.57 13.38
C ALA A 14 21.78 -9.09 12.55
N ILE A 15 21.93 -9.00 11.22
CA ILE A 15 20.83 -8.65 10.30
C ILE A 15 19.73 -9.72 10.35
N GLU A 16 20.09 -11.02 10.33
CA GLU A 16 19.15 -12.15 10.46
C GLU A 16 18.30 -12.04 11.73
N HIS A 17 18.90 -11.69 12.86
CA HIS A 17 18.16 -11.46 14.10
C HIS A 17 17.10 -10.37 13.95
N GLY A 18 17.39 -9.29 13.22
CA GLY A 18 16.41 -8.25 12.93
C GLY A 18 15.28 -8.71 12.02
N VAL A 19 15.60 -9.50 10.99
CA VAL A 19 14.61 -10.16 10.12
C VAL A 19 13.67 -11.02 10.96
N ASP A 20 14.22 -11.83 11.86
CA ASP A 20 13.45 -12.72 12.73
C ASP A 20 12.55 -11.96 13.69
N ALA A 21 13.05 -10.92 14.32
CA ALA A 21 12.27 -10.13 15.26
C ALA A 21 11.00 -9.57 14.61
N LEU A 22 11.12 -9.01 13.39
CA LEU A 22 9.98 -8.48 12.66
C LEU A 22 9.07 -9.61 12.14
N ALA A 23 9.63 -10.58 11.43
CA ALA A 23 8.83 -11.63 10.80
C ALA A 23 8.08 -12.47 11.82
N ASN A 24 8.68 -12.76 13.00
CA ASN A 24 8.02 -13.49 14.07
C ASN A 24 6.83 -12.73 14.68
N ALA A 25 6.88 -11.39 14.72
CA ALA A 25 5.75 -10.59 15.16
C ALA A 25 4.61 -10.57 14.13
N VAL A 26 4.94 -10.58 12.83
CA VAL A 26 3.96 -10.49 11.75
C VAL A 26 3.29 -11.84 11.45
N LYS A 27 4.05 -12.94 11.38
CA LYS A 27 3.54 -14.25 10.91
C LYS A 27 2.43 -14.87 11.76
N VAL A 28 2.28 -14.45 13.02
CA VAL A 28 1.20 -14.92 13.91
C VAL A 28 -0.19 -14.46 13.45
N THR A 29 -0.26 -13.50 12.54
CA THR A 29 -1.51 -12.97 12.00
C THR A 29 -2.01 -13.74 10.78
N LEU A 30 -1.19 -14.64 10.20
CA LEU A 30 -1.47 -15.29 8.92
C LEU A 30 -2.58 -16.34 9.03
N GLY A 31 -3.54 -16.26 8.10
CA GLY A 31 -4.62 -17.23 7.91
C GLY A 31 -5.83 -17.02 8.82
N PRO A 32 -6.93 -17.83 8.63
CA PRO A 32 -8.21 -17.62 9.30
C PRO A 32 -8.18 -17.87 10.82
N ARG A 33 -7.10 -18.46 11.34
CA ARG A 33 -6.84 -18.64 12.78
C ARG A 33 -5.65 -17.79 13.25
N GLY A 34 -5.23 -16.81 12.44
CA GLY A 34 -4.27 -15.79 12.82
C GLY A 34 -4.77 -14.95 14.00
N ARG A 35 -3.85 -14.34 14.73
CA ARG A 35 -4.12 -13.56 15.94
C ARG A 35 -3.66 -12.13 15.76
N ASN A 36 -4.33 -11.21 16.43
CA ASN A 36 -3.96 -9.80 16.42
C ASN A 36 -2.69 -9.53 17.24
N VAL A 37 -2.00 -8.47 16.86
CA VAL A 37 -0.87 -7.89 17.58
C VAL A 37 -1.32 -6.59 18.22
N VAL A 38 -0.88 -6.33 19.44
CA VAL A 38 -1.12 -5.07 20.16
C VAL A 38 0.12 -4.20 20.04
N ILE A 39 -0.05 -2.98 19.57
CA ILE A 39 1.02 -2.01 19.34
C ILE A 39 0.83 -0.82 20.28
N ASP A 40 1.85 -0.50 21.05
CA ASP A 40 1.87 0.68 21.93
C ASP A 40 1.97 1.96 21.11
N LYS A 41 1.26 2.99 21.53
CA LYS A 41 1.30 4.33 20.91
C LYS A 41 1.77 5.35 21.94
N LYS A 42 2.68 6.23 21.55
CA LYS A 42 3.15 7.33 22.42
C LYS A 42 2.01 8.27 22.86
N PHE A 43 0.99 8.40 22.04
CA PHE A 43 -0.21 9.20 22.30
C PHE A 43 -1.45 8.44 21.82
N GLY A 44 -2.53 8.46 22.62
CA GLY A 44 -3.79 7.78 22.31
C GLY A 44 -3.86 6.35 22.83
N ALA A 45 -4.84 5.59 22.35
CA ALA A 45 -5.04 4.19 22.70
C ALA A 45 -4.06 3.27 21.91
N PRO A 46 -3.69 2.11 22.47
CA PRO A 46 -2.96 1.10 21.73
C PRO A 46 -3.70 0.67 20.45
N THR A 47 -2.97 0.36 19.40
CA THR A 47 -3.54 -0.19 18.17
C THR A 47 -3.58 -1.72 18.27
N ILE A 48 -4.71 -2.33 17.93
CA ILE A 48 -4.87 -3.78 17.79
C ILE A 48 -5.10 -4.05 16.31
N THR A 49 -4.24 -4.87 15.69
CA THR A 49 -4.32 -5.14 14.26
C THR A 49 -3.75 -6.51 13.90
N ASN A 50 -4.20 -7.06 12.78
CA ASN A 50 -3.60 -8.22 12.10
C ASN A 50 -2.95 -7.83 10.76
N ASP A 51 -2.98 -6.56 10.38
CA ASP A 51 -2.33 -6.09 9.17
C ASP A 51 -0.80 -6.10 9.29
N GLY A 52 -0.16 -6.87 8.39
CA GLY A 52 1.28 -7.10 8.42
C GLY A 52 2.11 -5.84 8.19
N VAL A 53 1.68 -4.92 7.32
CA VAL A 53 2.44 -3.69 7.05
C VAL A 53 2.37 -2.72 8.22
N THR A 54 1.22 -2.59 8.86
CA THR A 54 1.05 -1.76 10.07
C THR A 54 1.94 -2.26 11.20
N ILE A 55 1.97 -3.59 11.44
CA ILE A 55 2.87 -4.18 12.44
C ILE A 55 4.34 -3.93 12.08
N ALA A 56 4.71 -4.18 10.83
CA ALA A 56 6.08 -4.03 10.37
C ALA A 56 6.60 -2.59 10.50
N ARG A 57 5.77 -1.58 10.26
CA ARG A 57 6.12 -0.17 10.36
C ARG A 57 6.51 0.26 11.76
N GLU A 58 5.90 -0.32 12.79
CA GLU A 58 6.12 0.04 14.19
C GLU A 58 7.32 -0.69 14.83
N ILE A 59 7.86 -1.71 14.18
CA ILE A 59 9.00 -2.45 14.73
C ILE A 59 10.29 -1.70 14.47
N GLU A 60 10.94 -1.30 15.57
CA GLU A 60 12.26 -0.69 15.61
C GLU A 60 13.09 -1.33 16.72
N LEU A 61 14.31 -1.73 16.40
CA LEU A 61 15.19 -2.45 17.32
C LEU A 61 16.29 -1.53 17.85
N SER A 62 16.65 -1.72 19.11
CA SER A 62 17.70 -0.95 19.78
C SER A 62 19.11 -1.25 19.24
N ASP A 63 19.37 -2.48 18.78
CA ASP A 63 20.61 -2.81 18.09
C ASP A 63 20.57 -2.29 16.64
N ALA A 64 21.47 -1.37 16.30
CA ALA A 64 21.47 -0.71 15.01
C ALA A 64 21.72 -1.65 13.83
N THR A 65 22.49 -2.74 14.01
CA THR A 65 22.75 -3.71 12.95
C THR A 65 21.56 -4.66 12.77
N ALA A 66 20.97 -5.13 13.87
CA ALA A 66 19.74 -5.92 13.80
C ALA A 66 18.60 -5.07 13.18
N ASN A 67 18.53 -3.79 13.55
CA ASN A 67 17.51 -2.90 12.98
C ASN A 67 17.60 -2.76 11.46
N LEU A 68 18.79 -2.87 10.83
CA LEU A 68 18.89 -2.93 9.37
C LEU A 68 18.12 -4.14 8.80
N GLY A 69 18.19 -5.30 9.46
CA GLY A 69 17.42 -6.49 9.06
C GLY A 69 15.91 -6.25 9.14
N ALA A 70 15.45 -5.68 10.25
CA ALA A 70 14.05 -5.31 10.40
C ALA A 70 13.60 -4.30 9.33
N GLN A 71 14.41 -3.27 9.02
CA GLN A 71 14.10 -2.27 8.00
C GLN A 71 14.02 -2.89 6.58
N LEU A 72 14.87 -3.87 6.25
CA LEU A 72 14.82 -4.56 4.97
C LEU A 72 13.52 -5.36 4.80
N VAL A 73 13.05 -6.05 5.86
CA VAL A 73 11.77 -6.78 5.81
C VAL A 73 10.58 -5.83 5.86
N LYS A 74 10.69 -4.70 6.58
CA LYS A 74 9.70 -3.61 6.51
C LYS A 74 9.53 -3.13 5.07
N GLU A 75 10.61 -2.97 4.29
CA GLU A 75 10.54 -2.57 2.89
C GLU A 75 9.81 -3.62 2.04
N VAL A 76 9.98 -4.94 2.31
CA VAL A 76 9.22 -6.01 1.65
C VAL A 76 7.72 -5.82 1.87
N ALA A 77 7.29 -5.65 3.13
CA ALA A 77 5.88 -5.47 3.47
C ALA A 77 5.32 -4.18 2.82
N THR A 78 6.04 -3.07 2.91
CA THR A 78 5.63 -1.78 2.35
C THR A 78 5.49 -1.84 0.83
N LYS A 79 6.46 -2.42 0.11
CA LYS A 79 6.39 -2.57 -1.35
C LYS A 79 5.27 -3.49 -1.80
N THR A 80 4.98 -4.53 -1.04
CA THR A 80 3.86 -5.43 -1.34
C THR A 80 2.53 -4.69 -1.16
N ASN A 81 2.40 -3.91 -0.09
CA ASN A 81 1.24 -3.05 0.12
C ASN A 81 1.06 -2.01 -1.00
N ASP A 82 2.14 -1.31 -1.39
CA ASP A 82 2.11 -0.29 -2.45
C ASP A 82 1.63 -0.86 -3.81
N VAL A 83 1.98 -2.10 -4.12
CA VAL A 83 1.68 -2.73 -5.43
C VAL A 83 0.34 -3.46 -5.44
N ALA A 84 0.02 -4.17 -4.38
CA ALA A 84 -1.12 -5.09 -4.33
C ALA A 84 -2.15 -4.77 -3.24
N GLY A 85 -1.80 -3.95 -2.26
CA GLY A 85 -2.63 -3.52 -1.13
C GLY A 85 -2.99 -4.64 -0.15
N ASP A 86 -2.43 -5.85 -0.34
CA ASP A 86 -2.61 -7.02 0.52
C ASP A 86 -1.39 -7.96 0.38
N GLY A 87 -1.35 -9.06 1.15
CA GLY A 87 -0.29 -10.07 1.10
C GLY A 87 1.00 -9.70 1.81
N THR A 88 1.00 -8.67 2.65
CA THR A 88 2.17 -8.13 3.37
C THR A 88 2.74 -9.15 4.36
N THR A 89 1.89 -9.91 5.05
CA THR A 89 2.29 -11.01 5.93
C THR A 89 2.91 -12.17 5.15
N THR A 90 2.32 -12.57 4.03
CA THR A 90 2.85 -13.61 3.15
C THR A 90 4.24 -13.24 2.63
N ALA A 91 4.42 -12.00 2.16
CA ALA A 91 5.71 -11.49 1.68
C ALA A 91 6.79 -11.51 2.78
N THR A 92 6.43 -11.12 4.00
CA THR A 92 7.32 -11.15 5.17
C THR A 92 7.77 -12.56 5.52
N VAL A 93 6.85 -13.53 5.51
CA VAL A 93 7.13 -14.96 5.77
C VAL A 93 8.04 -15.54 4.70
N LEU A 94 7.78 -15.25 3.43
CA LEU A 94 8.62 -15.67 2.31
C LEU A 94 10.04 -15.10 2.40
N ALA A 95 10.16 -13.81 2.74
CA ALA A 95 11.46 -13.15 2.89
C ALA A 95 12.28 -13.80 4.02
N GLN A 96 11.68 -14.02 5.20
CA GLN A 96 12.34 -14.71 6.30
C GLN A 96 12.86 -16.09 5.88
N ALA A 97 12.00 -16.88 5.23
CA ALA A 97 12.36 -18.23 4.79
C ALA A 97 13.53 -18.25 3.79
N MET A 98 13.49 -17.37 2.79
CA MET A 98 14.54 -17.26 1.79
C MET A 98 15.86 -16.78 2.39
N ILE A 99 15.82 -15.84 3.33
CA ILE A 99 17.01 -15.35 4.02
C ILE A 99 17.64 -16.45 4.87
N HIS A 100 16.85 -17.17 5.69
CA HIS A 100 17.33 -18.29 6.50
C HIS A 100 18.00 -19.39 5.69
N GLU A 101 17.31 -19.88 4.66
CA GLU A 101 17.87 -20.95 3.81
C GLU A 101 19.08 -20.45 3.02
N GLY A 102 19.08 -19.20 2.60
CA GLY A 102 20.21 -18.57 1.91
C GLY A 102 21.44 -18.45 2.83
N LEU A 103 21.29 -17.95 4.04
CA LEU A 103 22.39 -17.79 4.99
C LEU A 103 23.01 -19.14 5.39
N ARG A 104 22.20 -20.20 5.54
CA ARG A 104 22.70 -21.56 5.77
C ARG A 104 23.57 -22.06 4.63
N ASN A 105 23.16 -21.84 3.39
CA ASN A 105 23.94 -22.23 2.21
C ASN A 105 25.21 -21.39 2.05
N LEU A 106 25.18 -20.08 2.36
CA LEU A 106 26.36 -19.23 2.38
C LEU A 106 27.36 -19.68 3.44
N ALA A 107 26.89 -20.06 4.65
CA ALA A 107 27.75 -20.62 5.70
C ALA A 107 28.39 -21.95 5.28
N ALA A 108 27.75 -22.72 4.39
CA ALA A 108 28.29 -23.93 3.79
C ALA A 108 29.25 -23.65 2.61
N GLY A 109 29.51 -22.39 2.27
CA GLY A 109 30.48 -21.99 1.25
C GLY A 109 29.92 -21.75 -0.16
N ALA A 110 28.59 -21.70 -0.32
CA ALA A 110 27.99 -21.39 -1.62
C ALA A 110 28.25 -19.94 -2.04
N ASN A 111 28.37 -19.70 -3.35
CA ASN A 111 28.59 -18.37 -3.91
C ASN A 111 27.29 -17.56 -3.89
N PRO A 112 27.27 -16.39 -3.20
CA PRO A 112 26.07 -15.57 -3.10
C PRO A 112 25.50 -15.10 -4.44
N MET A 113 26.36 -14.79 -5.41
CA MET A 113 25.92 -14.37 -6.75
C MET A 113 25.31 -15.52 -7.57
N GLY A 114 25.77 -16.75 -7.34
CA GLY A 114 25.15 -17.96 -7.91
C GLY A 114 23.75 -18.17 -7.32
N ILE A 115 23.65 -18.13 -5.99
CA ILE A 115 22.35 -18.25 -5.27
C ILE A 115 21.37 -17.19 -5.78
N LYS A 116 21.79 -15.91 -5.89
CA LYS A 116 20.96 -14.82 -6.40
C LYS A 116 20.38 -15.13 -7.78
N ARG A 117 21.19 -15.55 -8.75
CA ARG A 117 20.70 -15.90 -10.10
C ARG A 117 19.70 -17.07 -10.06
N GLY A 118 19.95 -18.06 -9.19
CA GLY A 118 19.02 -19.18 -8.97
C GLY A 118 17.67 -18.74 -8.39
N ILE A 119 17.68 -17.81 -7.42
CA ILE A 119 16.46 -17.21 -6.86
C ILE A 119 15.68 -16.49 -7.95
N GLU A 120 16.34 -15.63 -8.73
CA GLU A 120 15.72 -14.85 -9.81
C GLU A 120 15.06 -15.77 -10.87
N ALA A 121 15.76 -16.84 -11.28
CA ALA A 121 15.22 -17.81 -12.22
C ALA A 121 14.00 -18.57 -11.66
N ALA A 122 14.08 -19.02 -10.42
CA ALA A 122 12.99 -19.74 -9.76
C ALA A 122 11.74 -18.87 -9.60
N VAL A 123 11.90 -17.63 -9.15
CA VAL A 123 10.79 -16.68 -8.98
C VAL A 123 10.11 -16.37 -10.31
N LYS A 124 10.91 -16.16 -11.37
CA LYS A 124 10.37 -15.96 -12.71
C LYS A 124 9.52 -17.17 -13.15
N THR A 125 10.03 -18.39 -12.97
CA THR A 125 9.32 -19.62 -13.35
C THR A 125 8.00 -19.77 -12.57
N ILE A 126 8.01 -19.55 -11.23
CA ILE A 126 6.79 -19.63 -10.41
C ILE A 126 5.78 -18.57 -10.85
N THR A 127 6.23 -17.34 -11.11
CA THR A 127 5.35 -16.24 -11.56
C THR A 127 4.70 -16.57 -12.90
N GLU A 128 5.44 -17.15 -13.84
CA GLU A 128 4.91 -17.60 -15.12
C GLU A 128 3.90 -18.75 -14.95
N GLU A 129 4.12 -19.68 -14.02
CA GLU A 129 3.16 -20.75 -13.72
C GLU A 129 1.88 -20.21 -13.06
N LEU A 130 2.00 -19.28 -12.11
CA LEU A 130 0.83 -18.63 -11.51
C LEU A 130 -0.01 -17.91 -12.56
N ALA A 131 0.60 -17.22 -13.52
CA ALA A 131 -0.10 -16.56 -14.61
C ALA A 131 -0.83 -17.54 -15.55
N LYS A 132 -0.29 -18.77 -15.76
CA LYS A 132 -0.92 -19.80 -16.60
C LYS A 132 -2.18 -20.40 -15.96
N VAL A 133 -2.19 -20.54 -14.62
CA VAL A 133 -3.33 -21.14 -13.89
C VAL A 133 -4.32 -20.09 -13.40
N ALA A 134 -4.03 -18.82 -13.63
CA ALA A 134 -4.89 -17.69 -13.27
C ALA A 134 -6.26 -17.80 -13.94
N ARG A 135 -7.32 -17.57 -13.17
CA ARG A 135 -8.72 -17.53 -13.66
C ARG A 135 -9.23 -16.10 -13.58
N PRO A 136 -9.82 -15.56 -14.64
CA PRO A 136 -10.41 -14.22 -14.58
C PRO A 136 -11.60 -14.20 -13.61
N VAL A 137 -11.77 -13.08 -12.91
CA VAL A 137 -12.93 -12.85 -12.05
C VAL A 137 -14.10 -12.37 -12.92
N ASN A 138 -15.13 -13.18 -13.03
CA ASN A 138 -16.31 -12.91 -13.88
C ASN A 138 -17.60 -12.77 -13.09
N GLU A 139 -17.66 -13.33 -11.87
CA GLU A 139 -18.86 -13.41 -11.07
C GLU A 139 -18.77 -12.57 -9.80
N LYS A 140 -19.89 -11.98 -9.40
CA LYS A 140 -20.01 -11.21 -8.15
C LYS A 140 -19.69 -12.06 -6.91
N SER A 141 -19.99 -13.35 -6.95
CA SER A 141 -19.64 -14.31 -5.90
C SER A 141 -18.14 -14.41 -5.66
N GLN A 142 -17.35 -14.46 -6.76
CA GLN A 142 -15.88 -14.50 -6.67
C GLN A 142 -15.29 -13.22 -6.08
N ILE A 143 -15.88 -12.05 -6.40
CA ILE A 143 -15.54 -10.77 -5.79
C ILE A 143 -15.79 -10.82 -4.28
N ALA A 144 -16.97 -11.31 -3.87
CA ALA A 144 -17.32 -11.47 -2.46
C ALA A 144 -16.38 -12.44 -1.74
N ASP A 145 -15.97 -13.52 -2.40
CA ASP A 145 -15.07 -14.52 -1.81
C ASP A 145 -13.66 -13.96 -1.59
N VAL A 146 -13.09 -13.25 -2.58
CA VAL A 146 -11.79 -12.56 -2.42
C VAL A 146 -11.84 -11.57 -1.26
N ALA A 147 -12.87 -10.72 -1.24
CA ALA A 147 -13.02 -9.73 -0.18
C ALA A 147 -13.24 -10.38 1.19
N THR A 148 -13.98 -11.50 1.25
CA THR A 148 -14.19 -12.28 2.48
C THR A 148 -12.89 -12.86 3.02
N ILE A 149 -12.03 -13.41 2.15
CA ILE A 149 -10.74 -13.99 2.55
C ILE A 149 -9.83 -12.89 3.12
N SER A 150 -9.72 -11.76 2.45
CA SER A 150 -8.88 -10.65 2.90
C SER A 150 -9.42 -10.02 4.19
N ALA A 151 -10.72 -9.71 4.26
CA ALA A 151 -11.35 -9.12 5.45
C ALA A 151 -11.61 -10.11 6.59
N GLN A 152 -11.54 -11.40 6.35
CA GLN A 152 -11.95 -12.47 7.28
C GLN A 152 -13.40 -12.32 7.78
N ASP A 153 -14.27 -11.70 6.95
CA ASP A 153 -15.67 -11.40 7.28
C ASP A 153 -16.54 -11.45 6.04
N ARG A 154 -17.54 -12.35 6.02
CA ARG A 154 -18.45 -12.53 4.89
C ARG A 154 -19.33 -11.31 4.65
N ALA A 155 -19.76 -10.61 5.71
CA ALA A 155 -20.59 -9.43 5.57
C ALA A 155 -19.83 -8.29 4.88
N ILE A 156 -18.54 -8.14 5.17
CA ILE A 156 -17.65 -7.20 4.46
C ILE A 156 -17.49 -7.65 3.01
N GLY A 157 -17.29 -8.94 2.75
CA GLY A 157 -17.16 -9.49 1.41
C GLY A 157 -18.36 -9.19 0.51
N ASP A 158 -19.56 -9.46 1.02
CA ASP A 158 -20.81 -9.22 0.29
C ASP A 158 -21.03 -7.72 0.03
N LEU A 159 -20.69 -6.87 0.99
CA LEU A 159 -20.79 -5.41 0.87
C LEU A 159 -19.85 -4.85 -0.21
N ILE A 160 -18.61 -5.30 -0.25
CA ILE A 160 -17.62 -4.88 -1.27
C ILE A 160 -18.07 -5.36 -2.65
N ALA A 161 -18.58 -6.59 -2.75
CA ALA A 161 -19.10 -7.11 -4.01
C ALA A 161 -20.33 -6.32 -4.51
N GLU A 162 -21.20 -5.84 -3.60
CA GLU A 162 -22.30 -4.95 -3.96
C GLU A 162 -21.78 -3.58 -4.43
N ALA A 163 -20.79 -3.02 -3.73
CA ALA A 163 -20.18 -1.76 -4.11
C ALA A 163 -19.55 -1.84 -5.50
N MET A 164 -18.73 -2.87 -5.77
CA MET A 164 -18.08 -3.11 -7.07
C MET A 164 -19.08 -3.32 -8.20
N ASP A 165 -20.18 -4.03 -7.95
CA ASP A 165 -21.24 -4.29 -8.93
C ASP A 165 -21.91 -2.99 -9.39
N LYS A 166 -22.10 -2.04 -8.46
CA LYS A 166 -22.74 -0.75 -8.75
C LYS A 166 -21.81 0.26 -9.41
N VAL A 167 -20.56 0.40 -8.93
CA VAL A 167 -19.61 1.39 -9.50
C VAL A 167 -18.86 0.84 -10.70
N GLY A 168 -18.88 -0.46 -10.94
CA GLY A 168 -18.14 -1.13 -12.02
C GLY A 168 -16.68 -1.38 -11.67
N LYS A 169 -15.96 -2.03 -12.61
CA LYS A 169 -14.56 -2.46 -12.41
C LYS A 169 -13.59 -1.29 -12.18
N ASP A 170 -13.84 -0.16 -12.83
CA ASP A 170 -13.02 1.06 -12.75
C ASP A 170 -13.57 2.06 -11.73
N GLY A 171 -14.64 1.71 -11.03
CA GLY A 171 -15.29 2.55 -10.04
C GLY A 171 -14.45 2.74 -8.78
N VAL A 172 -14.66 3.86 -8.10
CA VAL A 172 -13.93 4.22 -6.89
C VAL A 172 -14.72 3.79 -5.66
N ILE A 173 -14.06 3.07 -4.75
CA ILE A 173 -14.61 2.74 -3.44
C ILE A 173 -13.68 3.38 -2.41
N THR A 174 -14.24 4.18 -1.50
CA THR A 174 -13.55 4.81 -0.38
C THR A 174 -14.16 4.36 0.94
N VAL A 175 -13.36 4.40 2.02
CA VAL A 175 -13.82 4.06 3.36
C VAL A 175 -13.80 5.32 4.23
N GLU A 176 -14.93 5.62 4.87
CA GLU A 176 -15.06 6.76 5.78
C GLU A 176 -15.52 6.28 7.15
N GLU A 177 -15.03 6.95 8.19
CA GLU A 177 -15.44 6.70 9.57
C GLU A 177 -16.84 7.29 9.82
N ALA A 178 -17.67 6.56 10.56
CA ALA A 178 -19.00 6.98 10.94
C ALA A 178 -19.19 6.94 12.46
N ASN A 179 -20.05 7.81 12.97
CA ASN A 179 -20.43 7.83 14.39
C ASN A 179 -21.53 6.80 14.74
N THR A 180 -21.93 5.97 13.76
CA THR A 180 -22.91 4.90 13.91
C THR A 180 -22.21 3.57 14.19
N THR A 181 -22.98 2.54 14.53
CA THR A 181 -22.45 1.16 14.63
C THR A 181 -22.90 0.39 13.39
N GLY A 182 -21.95 -0.15 12.64
CA GLY A 182 -22.24 -0.95 11.45
C GLY A 182 -21.54 -0.45 10.19
N LEU A 183 -21.94 -1.01 9.05
CA LEU A 183 -21.42 -0.69 7.73
C LEU A 183 -22.57 -0.19 6.86
N GLU A 184 -22.37 0.92 6.19
CA GLU A 184 -23.35 1.53 5.29
C GLU A 184 -22.71 1.85 3.94
N LEU A 185 -23.46 1.67 2.83
CA LEU A 185 -23.04 2.06 1.49
C LEU A 185 -23.72 3.36 1.09
N GLU A 186 -22.94 4.31 0.65
CA GLU A 186 -23.40 5.54 0.04
C GLU A 186 -22.78 5.70 -1.34
N PHE A 187 -23.59 6.11 -2.33
CA PHE A 187 -23.14 6.35 -3.69
C PHE A 187 -23.25 7.82 -4.01
N THR A 188 -22.16 8.40 -4.49
CA THR A 188 -22.08 9.84 -4.78
C THR A 188 -21.29 10.12 -6.04
N GLU A 189 -21.40 11.36 -6.53
CA GLU A 189 -20.55 11.83 -7.62
C GLU A 189 -19.11 12.00 -7.14
N GLY A 190 -18.16 11.66 -8.00
CA GLY A 190 -16.75 11.78 -7.69
C GLY A 190 -15.87 11.20 -8.78
N MET A 191 -14.57 11.37 -8.65
CA MET A 191 -13.58 10.92 -9.63
C MET A 191 -12.25 10.60 -8.98
N GLN A 192 -11.54 9.59 -9.50
CA GLN A 192 -10.16 9.31 -9.16
C GLN A 192 -9.26 9.42 -10.39
N PHE A 193 -8.05 9.93 -10.20
CA PHE A 193 -7.01 9.94 -11.24
C PHE A 193 -5.64 9.57 -10.66
N ASP A 194 -4.78 9.02 -11.50
CA ASP A 194 -3.50 8.38 -11.21
C ASP A 194 -2.36 9.40 -11.10
N LYS A 195 -2.50 10.37 -10.20
CA LYS A 195 -1.45 11.31 -9.77
C LYS A 195 -1.60 11.55 -8.28
N GLY A 196 -0.54 11.27 -7.53
CA GLY A 196 -0.48 11.50 -6.09
C GLY A 196 0.20 12.82 -5.74
N TYR A 197 0.46 12.99 -4.44
CA TYR A 197 1.10 14.20 -3.93
C TYR A 197 2.54 14.37 -4.48
N ILE A 198 2.90 15.61 -4.80
CA ILE A 198 4.25 15.95 -5.30
C ILE A 198 5.31 15.79 -4.21
N SER A 199 4.93 15.95 -2.94
CA SER A 199 5.84 15.85 -1.80
C SER A 199 5.22 15.06 -0.64
N PRO A 200 5.94 14.12 -0.03
CA PRO A 200 5.48 13.37 1.15
C PRO A 200 5.18 14.28 2.36
N TYR A 201 5.73 15.48 2.40
CA TYR A 201 5.46 16.45 3.47
C TYR A 201 4.04 17.01 3.48
N PHE A 202 3.25 16.74 2.44
CA PHE A 202 1.82 17.07 2.44
C PHE A 202 0.97 16.08 3.23
N VAL A 203 1.49 14.90 3.56
CA VAL A 203 0.75 13.83 4.26
C VAL A 203 0.12 14.33 5.56
N THR A 204 -1.18 14.09 5.73
CA THR A 204 -1.94 14.41 6.95
C THR A 204 -2.11 13.20 7.85
N ASP A 205 -2.20 12.01 7.26
CA ASP A 205 -2.27 10.72 7.94
C ASP A 205 -0.99 9.92 7.66
N ALA A 206 -0.08 9.91 8.64
CA ALA A 206 1.21 9.24 8.52
C ALA A 206 1.10 7.70 8.55
N GLU A 207 0.04 7.14 9.15
CA GLU A 207 -0.16 5.69 9.20
C GLU A 207 -0.48 5.15 7.80
N ARG A 208 -1.25 5.91 7.05
CA ARG A 208 -1.70 5.55 5.71
C ARG A 208 -0.88 6.19 4.59
N MET A 209 0.00 7.12 4.93
CA MET A 209 0.76 7.91 3.96
C MET A 209 -0.16 8.64 2.96
N GLU A 210 -1.26 9.22 3.46
CA GLU A 210 -2.22 9.96 2.65
C GLU A 210 -2.48 11.37 3.18
N THR A 211 -3.01 12.22 2.29
CA THR A 211 -3.49 13.56 2.62
C THR A 211 -4.99 13.58 2.47
N VAL A 212 -5.71 13.84 3.56
CA VAL A 212 -7.16 14.01 3.57
C VAL A 212 -7.49 15.48 3.76
N LEU A 213 -8.29 16.03 2.86
CA LEU A 213 -8.80 17.41 2.92
C LEU A 213 -10.33 17.35 2.97
N GLU A 214 -10.91 18.00 3.96
CA GLU A 214 -12.37 18.13 4.10
C GLU A 214 -12.80 19.54 3.65
N ASP A 215 -13.90 19.65 2.91
CA ASP A 215 -14.44 20.90 2.36
C ASP A 215 -13.41 21.74 1.59
N ALA A 216 -12.62 21.08 0.75
CA ALA A 216 -11.48 21.67 0.08
C ALA A 216 -11.88 22.59 -1.08
N HIS A 217 -11.12 23.68 -1.24
CA HIS A 217 -11.03 24.41 -2.51
C HIS A 217 -10.16 23.65 -3.51
N VAL A 218 -10.46 23.75 -4.81
CA VAL A 218 -9.73 23.07 -5.89
C VAL A 218 -9.26 24.08 -6.91
N LEU A 219 -7.95 24.26 -7.03
CA LEU A 219 -7.30 25.08 -8.06
C LEU A 219 -6.84 24.19 -9.21
N ILE A 220 -7.24 24.50 -10.43
CA ILE A 220 -6.88 23.71 -11.62
C ILE A 220 -6.16 24.62 -12.62
N THR A 221 -4.92 24.29 -12.96
CA THR A 221 -4.16 25.02 -13.96
C THR A 221 -3.38 24.10 -14.90
N GLN A 222 -3.26 24.51 -16.16
CA GLN A 222 -2.40 23.85 -17.14
C GLN A 222 -0.93 24.30 -17.02
N ASN A 223 -0.66 25.35 -16.24
CA ASN A 223 0.65 25.93 -16.09
C ASN A 223 1.44 25.21 -14.99
N LYS A 224 2.75 25.23 -15.12
CA LYS A 224 3.68 24.92 -14.04
C LYS A 224 3.72 26.10 -13.05
N ILE A 225 3.76 25.83 -11.76
CA ILE A 225 3.85 26.83 -10.69
C ILE A 225 5.21 26.69 -10.00
N SER A 226 6.09 27.68 -10.16
CA SER A 226 7.42 27.68 -9.55
C SER A 226 7.65 28.89 -8.63
N ALA A 227 7.14 30.06 -9.00
CA ALA A 227 7.29 31.29 -8.23
C ALA A 227 6.17 31.41 -7.19
N LEU A 228 6.54 31.81 -5.97
CA LEU A 228 5.57 32.08 -4.91
C LEU A 228 4.68 33.26 -5.25
N ALA A 229 5.22 34.30 -5.92
CA ALA A 229 4.50 35.49 -6.27
C ALA A 229 3.22 35.21 -7.06
N ASP A 230 3.23 34.23 -7.97
CA ASP A 230 2.08 33.86 -8.79
C ASP A 230 0.96 33.21 -7.94
N LEU A 231 1.31 32.51 -6.88
CA LEU A 231 0.38 31.74 -6.06
C LEU A 231 -0.09 32.50 -4.81
N LEU A 232 0.71 33.46 -4.31
CA LEU A 232 0.48 34.12 -3.04
C LEU A 232 -0.90 34.82 -2.94
N PRO A 233 -1.38 35.55 -3.96
CA PRO A 233 -2.67 36.26 -3.88
C PRO A 233 -3.85 35.30 -3.66
N ILE A 234 -3.82 34.11 -4.29
CA ILE A 234 -4.91 33.15 -4.13
C ILE A 234 -4.77 32.39 -2.80
N LEU A 235 -3.54 32.09 -2.34
CA LEU A 235 -3.32 31.47 -1.03
C LEU A 235 -3.85 32.35 0.11
N GLU A 236 -3.60 33.66 0.06
CA GLU A 236 -4.12 34.60 1.06
C GLU A 236 -5.66 34.61 1.08
N LYS A 237 -6.30 34.60 -0.08
CA LYS A 237 -7.76 34.53 -0.18
C LYS A 237 -8.31 33.23 0.38
N VAL A 238 -7.71 32.09 0.05
CA VAL A 238 -8.14 30.78 0.57
C VAL A 238 -7.89 30.67 2.06
N ALA A 239 -6.76 31.17 2.57
CA ALA A 239 -6.44 31.15 4.00
C ALA A 239 -7.50 31.90 4.84
N THR A 240 -8.11 32.97 4.32
CA THR A 240 -9.19 33.68 5.02
C THR A 240 -10.44 32.84 5.21
N THR A 241 -10.64 31.80 4.38
CA THR A 241 -11.81 30.91 4.47
C THR A 241 -11.62 29.82 5.54
N GLY A 242 -10.40 29.59 6.01
CA GLY A 242 -10.04 28.49 6.91
C GLY A 242 -10.15 27.09 6.28
N LYS A 243 -10.41 26.99 4.97
CA LYS A 243 -10.56 25.71 4.26
C LYS A 243 -9.26 25.29 3.58
N PRO A 244 -9.01 23.98 3.42
CA PRO A 244 -7.82 23.48 2.74
C PRO A 244 -7.89 23.69 1.22
N LEU A 245 -6.73 23.54 0.55
CA LEU A 245 -6.58 23.73 -0.89
C LEU A 245 -5.94 22.51 -1.56
N LEU A 246 -6.61 21.95 -2.56
CA LEU A 246 -6.02 21.07 -3.57
C LEU A 246 -5.54 21.90 -4.76
N ILE A 247 -4.29 21.72 -5.18
CA ILE A 247 -3.70 22.33 -6.36
C ILE A 247 -3.42 21.26 -7.40
N ILE A 248 -4.05 21.34 -8.55
CA ILE A 248 -3.82 20.47 -9.72
C ILE A 248 -3.14 21.32 -10.79
N ALA A 249 -1.85 21.08 -11.04
CA ALA A 249 -1.04 21.85 -11.97
C ALA A 249 -0.18 20.93 -12.84
N GLU A 250 0.38 21.46 -13.95
CA GLU A 250 1.35 20.67 -14.73
C GLU A 250 2.50 20.17 -13.84
N ASP A 251 3.03 21.05 -13.02
CA ASP A 251 3.98 20.74 -11.94
C ASP A 251 3.97 21.87 -10.91
N VAL A 252 4.40 21.56 -9.68
CA VAL A 252 4.65 22.58 -8.65
C VAL A 252 6.03 22.33 -8.07
N ASP A 253 6.93 23.30 -8.19
CA ASP A 253 8.30 23.19 -7.70
C ASP A 253 8.83 24.50 -7.09
N GLY A 254 10.13 24.58 -6.88
CA GLY A 254 10.84 25.77 -6.46
C GLY A 254 10.31 26.38 -5.15
N GLU A 255 10.16 27.72 -5.19
CA GLU A 255 9.75 28.51 -4.03
C GLU A 255 8.26 28.26 -3.67
N ALA A 256 7.40 28.04 -4.66
CA ALA A 256 5.99 27.74 -4.45
C ALA A 256 5.81 26.44 -3.66
N LEU A 257 6.47 25.34 -4.07
CA LEU A 257 6.41 24.05 -3.37
C LEU A 257 6.96 24.17 -1.94
N SER A 258 8.12 24.80 -1.78
CA SER A 258 8.76 24.97 -0.49
C SER A 258 7.87 25.73 0.50
N THR A 259 7.18 26.77 0.04
CA THR A 259 6.27 27.55 0.87
C THR A 259 5.03 26.77 1.27
N LEU A 260 4.41 26.00 0.36
CA LEU A 260 3.27 25.15 0.67
C LEU A 260 3.63 24.11 1.72
N VAL A 261 4.78 23.44 1.56
CA VAL A 261 5.30 22.44 2.50
C VAL A 261 5.56 23.05 3.88
N VAL A 262 6.23 24.20 3.94
CA VAL A 262 6.52 24.87 5.22
C VAL A 262 5.25 25.28 5.96
N ASN A 263 4.27 25.84 5.25
CA ASN A 263 2.97 26.22 5.85
C ASN A 263 2.22 24.99 6.37
N ARG A 264 2.27 23.86 5.65
CA ARG A 264 1.67 22.59 6.07
C ARG A 264 2.34 22.07 7.35
N ILE A 265 3.69 22.00 7.40
CA ILE A 265 4.44 21.53 8.56
C ILE A 265 4.18 22.40 9.80
N ARG A 266 4.04 23.70 9.61
CA ARG A 266 3.75 24.66 10.69
C ARG A 266 2.27 24.65 11.13
N GLY A 267 1.39 23.92 10.43
CA GLY A 267 -0.04 23.90 10.71
C GLY A 267 -0.76 25.22 10.44
N LEU A 268 -0.16 26.12 9.63
CA LEU A 268 -0.72 27.43 9.32
C LEU A 268 -1.74 27.34 8.19
N PHE A 269 -1.50 26.48 7.21
CA PHE A 269 -2.37 26.29 6.06
C PHE A 269 -2.24 24.86 5.52
N THR A 270 -3.39 24.18 5.39
CA THR A 270 -3.43 22.82 4.86
C THR A 270 -3.64 22.87 3.36
N SER A 271 -2.68 22.31 2.63
CA SER A 271 -2.77 22.20 1.17
C SER A 271 -2.08 20.94 0.68
N VAL A 272 -2.41 20.53 -0.53
CA VAL A 272 -1.69 19.48 -1.27
C VAL A 272 -1.59 19.89 -2.74
N ALA A 273 -0.44 19.61 -3.33
CA ALA A 273 -0.20 19.82 -4.76
C ALA A 273 0.00 18.46 -5.45
N VAL A 274 -0.67 18.28 -6.57
CA VAL A 274 -0.62 17.09 -7.42
C VAL A 274 -0.36 17.48 -8.87
N LYS A 275 0.25 16.58 -9.63
CA LYS A 275 0.44 16.80 -11.07
C LYS A 275 -0.85 16.55 -11.82
N ALA A 276 -1.10 17.37 -12.84
CA ALA A 276 -2.23 17.18 -13.75
C ALA A 276 -2.12 15.82 -14.48
N PRO A 277 -3.21 15.04 -14.55
CA PRO A 277 -3.22 13.75 -15.23
C PRO A 277 -3.15 13.92 -16.75
N GLY A 278 -2.50 12.96 -17.42
CA GLY A 278 -2.36 12.94 -18.88
C GLY A 278 -1.31 13.91 -19.44
N PHE A 279 -1.25 13.99 -20.78
CA PHE A 279 -0.31 14.82 -21.53
C PHE A 279 -1.03 15.48 -22.72
N GLY A 280 -0.57 16.67 -23.15
CA GLY A 280 -1.10 17.37 -24.32
C GLY A 280 -2.62 17.61 -24.23
N ASP A 281 -3.34 17.36 -25.32
CA ASP A 281 -4.79 17.60 -25.40
C ASP A 281 -5.60 16.71 -24.46
N ARG A 282 -5.10 15.52 -24.11
CA ARG A 282 -5.74 14.66 -23.11
C ARG A 282 -5.69 15.28 -21.72
N ARG A 283 -4.57 15.91 -21.36
CA ARG A 283 -4.48 16.65 -20.08
C ARG A 283 -5.54 17.74 -20.04
N LYS A 284 -5.70 18.50 -21.12
CA LYS A 284 -6.74 19.54 -21.22
C LYS A 284 -8.14 18.96 -21.01
N ALA A 285 -8.45 17.86 -21.70
CA ALA A 285 -9.75 17.20 -21.58
C ALA A 285 -10.03 16.67 -20.16
N THR A 286 -9.04 16.03 -19.53
CA THR A 286 -9.19 15.50 -18.17
C THR A 286 -9.30 16.63 -17.13
N LEU A 287 -8.52 17.71 -17.27
CA LEU A 287 -8.65 18.88 -16.40
C LEU A 287 -10.03 19.53 -16.54
N GLN A 288 -10.61 19.55 -17.76
CA GLN A 288 -11.95 20.04 -17.97
C GLN A 288 -13.01 19.14 -17.30
N ASP A 289 -12.83 17.82 -17.33
CA ASP A 289 -13.72 16.88 -16.65
C ASP A 289 -13.69 17.11 -15.13
N ILE A 290 -12.49 17.27 -14.54
CA ILE A 290 -12.32 17.60 -13.12
C ILE A 290 -12.95 18.98 -12.78
N ALA A 291 -12.78 19.97 -13.66
CA ALA A 291 -13.35 21.30 -13.48
C ALA A 291 -14.88 21.27 -13.47
N ILE A 292 -15.50 20.53 -14.39
CA ILE A 292 -16.95 20.35 -14.45
C ILE A 292 -17.45 19.65 -13.17
N LEU A 293 -16.76 18.63 -12.71
CA LEU A 293 -17.11 17.91 -11.48
C LEU A 293 -17.04 18.79 -10.24
N THR A 294 -16.03 19.66 -10.13
CA THR A 294 -15.78 20.47 -8.94
C THR A 294 -16.36 21.88 -9.00
N GLY A 295 -16.85 22.30 -10.16
CA GLY A 295 -17.27 23.67 -10.42
C GLY A 295 -16.11 24.65 -10.55
N ALA A 296 -14.89 24.18 -10.84
CA ALA A 296 -13.71 24.99 -11.03
C ALA A 296 -13.63 25.60 -12.43
N GLN A 297 -12.81 26.65 -12.57
CA GLN A 297 -12.34 27.13 -13.85
C GLN A 297 -10.94 26.61 -14.14
N VAL A 298 -10.72 26.01 -15.32
CA VAL A 298 -9.37 25.61 -15.75
C VAL A 298 -8.58 26.83 -16.18
N ILE A 299 -7.48 27.10 -15.48
CA ILE A 299 -6.60 28.19 -15.81
C ILE A 299 -5.58 27.72 -16.85
N SER A 300 -5.63 28.35 -18.04
CA SER A 300 -4.72 28.01 -19.14
C SER A 300 -4.17 29.27 -19.79
N PRO A 301 -3.02 29.21 -20.47
CA PRO A 301 -2.47 30.33 -21.24
C PRO A 301 -3.42 30.87 -22.31
N GLU A 302 -4.29 29.99 -22.82
CA GLU A 302 -5.26 30.32 -23.89
C GLU A 302 -6.39 31.24 -23.40
N ILE A 303 -6.76 31.15 -22.12
CA ILE A 303 -7.80 31.98 -21.51
C ILE A 303 -7.27 33.36 -21.12
N GLY A 304 -5.94 33.52 -21.01
CA GLY A 304 -5.28 34.78 -20.70
C GLY A 304 -5.43 35.24 -19.23
N ILE A 305 -6.05 34.45 -18.36
CA ILE A 305 -6.18 34.74 -16.92
C ILE A 305 -4.90 34.31 -16.22
N LYS A 306 -4.30 35.21 -15.46
CA LYS A 306 -3.12 34.89 -14.62
C LYS A 306 -3.53 34.34 -13.25
N LEU A 307 -2.67 33.54 -12.66
CA LEU A 307 -2.90 32.99 -11.30
C LEU A 307 -3.07 34.10 -10.25
N GLU A 308 -2.38 35.23 -10.40
CA GLU A 308 -2.44 36.39 -9.52
C GLU A 308 -3.84 37.07 -9.51
N GLU A 309 -4.59 36.91 -10.59
CA GLU A 309 -5.90 37.56 -10.79
C GLU A 309 -7.08 36.70 -10.29
N LEU A 310 -6.81 35.46 -9.84
CA LEU A 310 -7.85 34.52 -9.43
C LEU A 310 -8.65 35.00 -8.21
N THR A 311 -9.92 34.66 -8.24
CA THR A 311 -10.85 34.87 -7.12
C THR A 311 -11.29 33.53 -6.54
N LEU A 312 -11.92 33.52 -5.38
CA LEU A 312 -12.48 32.30 -4.80
C LEU A 312 -13.56 31.66 -5.69
N GLU A 313 -14.21 32.43 -6.54
CA GLU A 313 -15.22 31.95 -7.50
C GLU A 313 -14.60 31.14 -8.65
N SER A 314 -13.32 31.37 -8.95
CA SER A 314 -12.59 30.58 -9.95
C SER A 314 -12.18 29.22 -9.45
N LEU A 315 -12.22 29.02 -8.13
CA LEU A 315 -11.87 27.74 -7.50
C LEU A 315 -13.09 26.81 -7.45
N GLY A 316 -12.84 25.55 -7.75
CA GLY A 316 -13.79 24.49 -7.47
C GLY A 316 -13.87 24.18 -5.97
N LYS A 317 -14.80 23.28 -5.63
CA LYS A 317 -14.97 22.78 -4.27
C LYS A 317 -15.22 21.28 -4.30
N ALA A 318 -14.79 20.60 -3.27
CA ALA A 318 -15.10 19.20 -3.04
C ALA A 318 -15.33 18.98 -1.54
N ARG A 319 -16.32 18.14 -1.19
CA ARG A 319 -16.57 17.78 0.19
C ARG A 319 -15.35 17.09 0.81
N ARG A 320 -14.75 16.16 0.07
CA ARG A 320 -13.55 15.45 0.51
C ARG A 320 -12.59 15.20 -0.63
N VAL A 321 -11.30 15.30 -0.34
CA VAL A 321 -10.22 14.93 -1.25
C VAL A 321 -9.25 14.01 -0.51
N VAL A 322 -8.93 12.88 -1.12
CA VAL A 322 -7.93 11.94 -0.59
C VAL A 322 -6.80 11.83 -1.60
N VAL A 323 -5.58 12.12 -1.18
CA VAL A 323 -4.38 12.05 -2.03
C VAL A 323 -3.39 11.07 -1.42
N THR A 324 -3.13 10.01 -2.14
CA THR A 324 -2.08 9.03 -1.81
C THR A 324 -0.80 9.33 -2.59
N LYS A 325 0.19 8.48 -2.51
CA LYS A 325 1.41 8.59 -3.29
C LYS A 325 1.16 8.49 -4.81
N GLU A 326 0.18 7.72 -5.24
CA GLU A 326 -0.08 7.40 -6.64
C GLU A 326 -1.39 8.02 -7.18
N ASN A 327 -2.37 8.26 -6.32
CA ASN A 327 -3.72 8.62 -6.73
C ASN A 327 -4.27 9.84 -6.01
N THR A 328 -5.18 10.56 -6.68
CA THR A 328 -6.04 11.60 -6.10
C THR A 328 -7.50 11.23 -6.33
N THR A 329 -8.27 11.15 -5.26
CA THR A 329 -9.72 10.90 -5.27
C THR A 329 -10.45 12.16 -4.83
N ILE A 330 -11.38 12.62 -5.64
CA ILE A 330 -12.30 13.74 -5.34
C ILE A 330 -13.68 13.14 -5.10
N VAL A 331 -14.25 13.41 -3.94
CA VAL A 331 -15.55 12.91 -3.51
C VAL A 331 -16.49 14.10 -3.36
N GLU A 332 -17.67 14.04 -3.97
CA GLU A 332 -18.67 15.10 -3.97
C GLU A 332 -18.11 16.46 -4.39
N GLY A 333 -17.84 16.60 -5.68
CA GLY A 333 -17.53 17.89 -6.28
C GLY A 333 -18.76 18.80 -6.28
N ALA A 334 -18.56 20.10 -6.13
CA ALA A 334 -19.65 21.10 -6.12
C ALA A 334 -20.04 21.58 -7.53
N GLY A 335 -19.73 20.82 -8.58
CA GLY A 335 -20.15 21.10 -9.95
C GLY A 335 -21.66 20.91 -10.16
N ASP A 336 -22.18 21.45 -11.25
CA ASP A 336 -23.58 21.24 -11.61
C ASP A 336 -23.78 19.83 -12.21
N PRO A 337 -24.62 18.95 -11.59
CA PRO A 337 -24.86 17.60 -12.11
C PRO A 337 -25.37 17.57 -13.56
N SER A 338 -26.05 18.61 -14.01
CA SER A 338 -26.50 18.72 -15.40
C SER A 338 -25.34 18.85 -16.37
N LEU A 339 -24.28 19.60 -15.99
CA LEU A 339 -23.05 19.74 -16.78
C LEU A 339 -22.23 18.45 -16.78
N VAL A 340 -22.17 17.73 -15.65
CA VAL A 340 -21.53 16.42 -15.57
C VAL A 340 -22.24 15.43 -16.52
N SER A 341 -23.58 15.35 -16.48
CA SER A 341 -24.35 14.50 -17.36
C SER A 341 -24.19 14.85 -18.85
N ALA A 342 -24.15 16.14 -19.18
CA ALA A 342 -23.89 16.61 -20.54
C ALA A 342 -22.49 16.19 -21.00
N ARG A 343 -21.47 16.30 -20.14
CA ARG A 343 -20.10 15.90 -20.44
C ARG A 343 -19.97 14.39 -20.66
N VAL A 344 -20.64 13.57 -19.84
CA VAL A 344 -20.72 12.13 -20.02
C VAL A 344 -21.33 11.79 -21.40
N SER A 345 -22.39 12.49 -21.79
CA SER A 345 -23.04 12.28 -23.10
C SER A 345 -22.14 12.68 -24.27
N GLU A 346 -21.38 13.75 -24.12
CA GLU A 346 -20.38 14.22 -25.10
C GLU A 346 -19.28 13.16 -25.31
N ILE A 347 -18.69 12.63 -24.23
CA ILE A 347 -17.67 11.59 -24.30
C ILE A 347 -18.22 10.31 -24.96
N ARG A 348 -19.47 9.90 -24.66
CA ARG A 348 -20.11 8.76 -25.34
C ARG A 348 -20.24 8.99 -26.84
N ALA A 349 -20.62 10.18 -27.25
CA ALA A 349 -20.72 10.52 -28.68
C ALA A 349 -19.34 10.55 -29.36
N GLU A 350 -18.27 10.94 -28.66
CA GLU A 350 -16.89 10.86 -29.17
C GLU A 350 -16.45 9.40 -29.34
N ILE A 351 -16.78 8.50 -28.40
CA ILE A 351 -16.49 7.06 -28.49
C ILE A 351 -17.11 6.44 -29.74
N GLU A 352 -18.36 6.83 -30.06
CA GLU A 352 -19.07 6.33 -31.26
C GLU A 352 -18.49 6.86 -32.58
N ARG A 353 -17.87 8.03 -32.56
CA ARG A 353 -17.34 8.71 -33.76
C ARG A 353 -15.89 8.40 -34.06
N THR A 354 -15.12 7.94 -33.08
CA THR A 354 -13.69 7.70 -33.28
C THR A 354 -13.44 6.41 -34.05
N ASP A 355 -12.59 6.50 -35.08
CA ASP A 355 -12.13 5.34 -35.87
C ASP A 355 -10.87 4.68 -35.25
N SER A 356 -10.25 5.31 -34.27
CA SER A 356 -9.05 4.83 -33.58
C SER A 356 -9.42 3.97 -32.39
N ASP A 357 -9.05 2.69 -32.39
CA ASP A 357 -9.29 1.78 -31.28
C ASP A 357 -8.59 2.24 -30.00
N TRP A 358 -7.41 2.82 -30.14
CA TRP A 358 -6.65 3.35 -29.00
C TRP A 358 -7.30 4.61 -28.39
N ASP A 359 -7.81 5.55 -29.23
CA ASP A 359 -8.54 6.72 -28.72
C ASP A 359 -9.88 6.30 -28.11
N ARG A 360 -10.54 5.28 -28.68
CA ARG A 360 -11.77 4.71 -28.12
C ARG A 360 -11.50 4.14 -26.71
N GLU A 361 -10.44 3.39 -26.52
CA GLU A 361 -10.04 2.87 -25.19
C GLU A 361 -9.83 4.00 -24.19
N LYS A 362 -9.09 5.05 -24.56
CA LYS A 362 -8.81 6.19 -23.67
C LYS A 362 -10.05 7.04 -23.38
N LEU A 363 -10.97 7.16 -24.29
CA LEU A 363 -12.27 7.80 -24.07
C LEU A 363 -13.15 6.95 -23.13
N GLN A 364 -13.11 5.63 -23.26
CA GLN A 364 -13.81 4.71 -22.36
C GLN A 364 -13.27 4.79 -20.93
N GLU A 365 -11.94 4.81 -20.74
CA GLU A 365 -11.33 5.03 -19.42
C GLU A 365 -11.80 6.37 -18.79
N ARG A 366 -11.82 7.43 -19.58
CA ARG A 366 -12.26 8.75 -19.14
C ARG A 366 -13.74 8.78 -18.78
N LEU A 367 -14.57 8.11 -19.60
CA LEU A 367 -15.99 7.94 -19.32
C LEU A 367 -16.23 7.17 -18.03
N ALA A 368 -15.53 6.06 -17.81
CA ALA A 368 -15.65 5.25 -16.61
C ALA A 368 -15.31 6.06 -15.35
N LYS A 369 -14.22 6.85 -15.39
CA LYS A 369 -13.81 7.71 -14.28
C LYS A 369 -14.83 8.81 -13.95
N LEU A 370 -15.49 9.40 -14.93
CA LEU A 370 -16.46 10.48 -14.72
C LEU A 370 -17.88 9.98 -14.40
N ALA A 371 -18.30 8.89 -15.06
CA ALA A 371 -19.66 8.33 -14.93
C ALA A 371 -19.81 7.29 -13.81
N GLY A 372 -18.70 6.66 -13.39
CA GLY A 372 -18.71 5.60 -12.37
C GLY A 372 -19.04 6.10 -10.96
N GLY A 373 -18.78 7.37 -10.68
CA GLY A 373 -18.97 7.93 -9.34
C GLY A 373 -18.05 7.31 -8.29
N VAL A 374 -18.37 7.55 -7.04
CA VAL A 374 -17.67 7.02 -5.87
C VAL A 374 -18.64 6.30 -4.95
N CYS A 375 -18.29 5.07 -4.56
CA CYS A 375 -18.95 4.38 -3.47
C CYS A 375 -18.21 4.66 -2.16
N ILE A 376 -18.93 5.14 -1.16
CA ILE A 376 -18.40 5.40 0.18
C ILE A 376 -18.90 4.27 1.09
N ILE A 377 -17.97 3.52 1.67
CA ILE A 377 -18.29 2.57 2.74
C ILE A 377 -18.09 3.30 4.06
N ARG A 378 -19.19 3.58 4.76
CA ARG A 378 -19.16 4.17 6.10
C ARG A 378 -18.99 3.09 7.15
N VAL A 379 -17.93 3.23 7.96
CA VAL A 379 -17.55 2.26 8.99
C VAL A 379 -17.84 2.84 10.36
N GLY A 380 -18.67 2.16 11.13
CA GLY A 380 -18.90 2.48 12.53
C GLY A 380 -18.55 1.31 13.45
N ALA A 381 -18.14 1.64 14.68
CA ALA A 381 -17.86 0.68 15.74
C ALA A 381 -18.11 1.29 17.12
N TYR A 382 -18.08 0.44 18.15
CA TYR A 382 -18.29 0.91 19.53
C TYR A 382 -17.08 1.64 20.12
N THR A 383 -15.88 1.34 19.61
CA THR A 383 -14.63 1.97 20.07
C THR A 383 -13.80 2.44 18.88
N GLU A 384 -12.97 3.47 19.10
CA GLU A 384 -12.04 3.97 18.08
C GLU A 384 -11.05 2.90 17.61
N VAL A 385 -10.59 2.04 18.52
CA VAL A 385 -9.69 0.93 18.22
C VAL A 385 -10.34 -0.08 17.26
N GLU A 386 -11.59 -0.48 17.55
CA GLU A 386 -12.35 -1.38 16.68
C GLU A 386 -12.66 -0.74 15.32
N MET A 387 -12.98 0.54 15.30
CA MET A 387 -13.28 1.27 14.08
C MET A 387 -12.06 1.32 13.14
N LYS A 388 -10.88 1.63 13.67
CA LYS A 388 -9.63 1.64 12.90
C LYS A 388 -9.28 0.26 12.35
N GLU A 389 -9.44 -0.79 13.16
CA GLU A 389 -9.19 -2.17 12.74
C GLU A 389 -10.15 -2.59 11.61
N ARG A 390 -11.46 -2.30 11.72
CA ARG A 390 -12.44 -2.59 10.68
C ARG A 390 -12.17 -1.82 9.39
N LYS A 391 -11.76 -0.54 9.52
CA LYS A 391 -11.40 0.30 8.38
C LYS A 391 -10.22 -0.30 7.62
N HIS A 392 -9.13 -0.68 8.29
CA HIS A 392 -7.97 -1.31 7.66
C HIS A 392 -8.35 -2.59 6.92
N ARG A 393 -9.12 -3.48 7.54
CA ARG A 393 -9.60 -4.72 6.87
C ARG A 393 -10.43 -4.46 5.62
N LEU A 394 -11.29 -3.44 5.65
CA LEU A 394 -12.07 -3.03 4.48
C LEU A 394 -11.19 -2.55 3.34
N GLU A 395 -10.19 -1.73 3.64
CA GLU A 395 -9.29 -1.17 2.65
C GLU A 395 -8.40 -2.24 2.02
N ASP A 396 -7.88 -3.19 2.82
CA ASP A 396 -7.14 -4.34 2.32
C ASP A 396 -8.02 -5.22 1.41
N ALA A 397 -9.28 -5.47 1.82
CA ALA A 397 -10.22 -6.25 1.03
C ALA A 397 -10.61 -5.58 -0.30
N ILE A 398 -10.78 -4.24 -0.31
CA ILE A 398 -11.00 -3.48 -1.55
C ILE A 398 -9.78 -3.61 -2.47
N SER A 399 -8.58 -3.47 -1.92
CA SER A 399 -7.33 -3.58 -2.68
C SER A 399 -7.11 -4.98 -3.25
N ALA A 400 -7.32 -6.03 -2.43
CA ALA A 400 -7.26 -7.42 -2.86
C ALA A 400 -8.28 -7.71 -3.98
N THR A 401 -9.48 -7.17 -3.86
CA THR A 401 -10.54 -7.34 -4.87
C THR A 401 -10.16 -6.68 -6.20
N ARG A 402 -9.59 -5.47 -6.17
CA ARG A 402 -9.05 -4.82 -7.38
C ARG A 402 -7.92 -5.64 -8.01
N ALA A 403 -6.98 -6.12 -7.19
CA ALA A 403 -5.90 -6.98 -7.66
C ALA A 403 -6.41 -8.26 -8.34
N ALA A 404 -7.51 -8.85 -7.82
CA ALA A 404 -8.16 -10.01 -8.42
C ALA A 404 -8.83 -9.70 -9.77
N VAL A 405 -9.47 -8.55 -9.88
CA VAL A 405 -10.08 -8.09 -11.14
C VAL A 405 -9.02 -7.82 -12.21
N GLU A 406 -7.84 -7.30 -11.81
CA GLU A 406 -6.75 -6.97 -12.73
C GLU A 406 -6.04 -8.21 -13.29
N GLU A 407 -5.67 -9.18 -12.46
CA GLU A 407 -4.81 -10.30 -12.86
C GLU A 407 -5.44 -11.68 -12.65
N GLY A 408 -6.69 -11.73 -12.15
CA GLY A 408 -7.37 -12.99 -11.87
C GLY A 408 -7.02 -13.58 -10.51
N ILE A 409 -7.53 -14.80 -10.29
CA ILE A 409 -7.48 -15.55 -9.03
C ILE A 409 -6.85 -16.92 -9.20
N VAL A 410 -6.31 -17.44 -8.11
CA VAL A 410 -5.77 -18.81 -7.97
C VAL A 410 -6.28 -19.45 -6.68
N ALA A 411 -6.02 -20.74 -6.48
CA ALA A 411 -6.28 -21.42 -5.21
C ALA A 411 -5.53 -20.72 -4.07
N GLY A 412 -6.27 -20.37 -3.02
CA GLY A 412 -5.76 -19.54 -1.93
C GLY A 412 -5.00 -20.31 -0.85
N GLY A 413 -4.79 -19.63 0.29
CA GLY A 413 -4.16 -20.22 1.45
C GLY A 413 -2.73 -20.73 1.24
N GLY A 414 -2.00 -20.18 0.27
CA GLY A 414 -0.65 -20.60 -0.08
C GLY A 414 -0.57 -21.86 -0.97
N ALA A 415 -1.69 -22.51 -1.30
CA ALA A 415 -1.70 -23.73 -2.12
C ALA A 415 -1.15 -23.47 -3.52
N ALA A 416 -1.51 -22.36 -4.18
CA ALA A 416 -1.03 -22.01 -5.51
C ALA A 416 0.50 -21.91 -5.58
N LEU A 417 1.18 -21.38 -4.56
CA LEU A 417 2.65 -21.31 -4.48
C LEU A 417 3.27 -22.71 -4.41
N VAL A 418 2.70 -23.61 -3.57
CA VAL A 418 3.15 -25.00 -3.43
C VAL A 418 3.00 -25.76 -4.75
N HIS A 419 1.88 -25.55 -5.46
CA HIS A 419 1.64 -26.20 -6.75
C HIS A 419 2.53 -25.64 -7.87
N ALA A 420 2.68 -24.32 -7.96
CA ALA A 420 3.53 -23.66 -8.94
C ALA A 420 5.01 -24.04 -8.78
N ALA A 421 5.46 -24.32 -7.56
CA ALA A 421 6.81 -24.78 -7.28
C ALA A 421 7.15 -26.15 -7.92
N LYS A 422 6.14 -26.96 -8.33
CA LYS A 422 6.37 -28.21 -9.06
C LYS A 422 7.10 -27.97 -10.38
N ALA A 423 6.94 -26.80 -11.01
CA ALA A 423 7.65 -26.42 -12.22
C ALA A 423 9.17 -26.29 -12.02
N LEU A 424 9.63 -26.05 -10.80
CA LEU A 424 11.05 -25.96 -10.46
C LEU A 424 11.76 -27.33 -10.48
N ALA A 425 11.00 -28.44 -10.54
CA ALA A 425 11.59 -29.79 -10.73
C ALA A 425 12.05 -30.03 -12.16
N GLY A 426 11.66 -29.19 -13.13
CA GLY A 426 12.12 -29.20 -14.51
C GLY A 426 13.58 -28.72 -14.64
N ASP A 427 14.16 -28.91 -15.82
CA ASP A 427 15.51 -28.39 -16.12
C ASP A 427 15.44 -26.89 -16.44
N LEU A 428 15.83 -26.06 -15.46
CA LEU A 428 15.96 -24.61 -15.62
C LEU A 428 17.34 -24.20 -16.17
N GLY A 429 18.20 -25.15 -16.54
CA GLY A 429 19.58 -24.88 -16.97
C GLY A 429 20.52 -24.40 -15.85
N MET A 430 20.05 -24.36 -14.59
CA MET A 430 20.80 -23.88 -13.43
C MET A 430 21.68 -24.99 -12.84
N LYS A 431 22.95 -24.68 -12.55
CA LYS A 431 23.95 -25.66 -12.03
C LYS A 431 24.68 -25.10 -10.80
N GLY A 432 25.28 -25.98 -10.00
CA GLY A 432 26.05 -25.58 -8.82
C GLY A 432 25.25 -24.68 -7.88
N ASP A 433 25.80 -23.53 -7.54
CA ASP A 433 25.20 -22.58 -6.61
C ASP A 433 23.92 -21.93 -7.15
N GLU A 434 23.72 -21.87 -8.45
CA GLU A 434 22.46 -21.43 -9.07
C GLU A 434 21.35 -22.44 -8.78
N ALA A 435 21.63 -23.75 -8.89
CA ALA A 435 20.69 -24.78 -8.51
C ALA A 435 20.38 -24.77 -6.99
N VAL A 436 21.32 -24.31 -6.15
CA VAL A 436 21.06 -24.08 -4.72
C VAL A 436 20.01 -22.98 -4.55
N GLY A 437 20.13 -21.87 -5.30
CA GLY A 437 19.15 -20.79 -5.28
C GLY A 437 17.74 -21.23 -5.69
N VAL A 438 17.63 -22.09 -6.71
CA VAL A 438 16.34 -22.67 -7.12
C VAL A 438 15.72 -23.53 -6.00
N ARG A 439 16.51 -24.42 -5.38
CA ARG A 439 16.03 -25.26 -4.26
C ARG A 439 15.63 -24.44 -3.04
N LEU A 440 16.34 -23.35 -2.78
CA LEU A 440 16.02 -22.40 -1.71
C LEU A 440 14.61 -21.83 -1.89
N VAL A 441 14.28 -21.33 -3.08
CA VAL A 441 12.95 -20.80 -3.37
C VAL A 441 11.90 -21.91 -3.28
N ALA A 442 12.16 -23.09 -3.88
CA ALA A 442 11.25 -24.23 -3.85
C ALA A 442 10.85 -24.66 -2.42
N LYS A 443 11.77 -24.47 -1.45
CA LYS A 443 11.50 -24.74 -0.04
C LYS A 443 10.77 -23.59 0.65
N SER A 444 11.15 -22.35 0.32
CA SER A 444 10.59 -21.16 0.96
C SER A 444 9.12 -20.90 0.63
N VAL A 445 8.66 -21.29 -0.55
CA VAL A 445 7.26 -21.09 -0.98
C VAL A 445 6.25 -21.98 -0.24
N ASP A 446 6.72 -22.95 0.53
CA ASP A 446 5.89 -23.76 1.44
C ASP A 446 5.46 -23.00 2.70
N GLU A 447 6.25 -22.02 3.11
CA GLU A 447 6.13 -21.39 4.41
C GLU A 447 4.79 -20.66 4.63
N PRO A 448 4.18 -19.97 3.65
CA PRO A 448 2.85 -19.38 3.87
C PRO A 448 1.81 -20.44 4.27
N LEU A 449 1.67 -21.51 3.50
CA LEU A 449 0.75 -22.61 3.83
C LEU A 449 1.10 -23.27 5.16
N ARG A 450 2.40 -23.49 5.42
CA ARG A 450 2.89 -24.06 6.67
C ARG A 450 2.44 -23.23 7.87
N TRP A 451 2.65 -21.90 7.83
CA TRP A 451 2.27 -21.02 8.93
C TRP A 451 0.75 -20.88 9.11
N ILE A 452 -0.03 -20.93 8.02
CA ILE A 452 -1.50 -20.99 8.11
C ILE A 452 -1.93 -22.24 8.91
N ALA A 453 -1.32 -23.39 8.65
CA ALA A 453 -1.61 -24.62 9.37
C ALA A 453 -1.11 -24.58 10.83
N GLU A 454 0.10 -24.09 11.08
CA GLU A 454 0.69 -23.92 12.41
C GLU A 454 -0.15 -22.98 13.30
N ASN A 455 -0.59 -21.83 12.76
CA ASN A 455 -1.49 -20.92 13.46
C ASN A 455 -2.85 -21.57 13.76
N GLY A 456 -3.23 -22.58 12.96
CA GLY A 456 -4.38 -23.44 13.18
C GLY A 456 -4.18 -24.56 14.22
N GLY A 457 -2.96 -24.71 14.76
CA GLY A 457 -2.61 -25.75 15.73
C GLY A 457 -2.33 -27.12 15.10
N LEU A 458 -1.95 -27.16 13.82
CA LEU A 458 -1.64 -28.37 13.08
C LEU A 458 -0.14 -28.45 12.75
N GLU A 459 0.35 -29.64 12.44
CA GLU A 459 1.72 -29.88 11.95
C GLU A 459 1.85 -29.37 10.50
N GLY A 460 2.37 -28.17 10.31
CA GLY A 460 2.39 -27.48 9.02
C GLY A 460 3.12 -28.26 7.92
N TYR A 461 4.23 -28.92 8.21
CA TYR A 461 4.94 -29.75 7.22
C TYR A 461 4.13 -30.93 6.71
N VAL A 462 3.28 -31.53 7.56
CA VAL A 462 2.37 -32.62 7.17
C VAL A 462 1.32 -32.09 6.21
N VAL A 463 0.76 -30.90 6.50
CA VAL A 463 -0.22 -30.25 5.63
C VAL A 463 0.38 -29.92 4.26
N VAL A 464 1.56 -29.32 4.22
CA VAL A 464 2.27 -28.99 2.97
C VAL A 464 2.55 -30.26 2.15
N ALA A 465 3.06 -31.33 2.78
CA ALA A 465 3.34 -32.58 2.09
C ALA A 465 2.08 -33.15 1.43
N LYS A 466 0.94 -33.11 2.13
CA LYS A 466 -0.33 -33.59 1.59
C LYS A 466 -0.85 -32.72 0.45
N VAL A 467 -0.78 -31.37 0.56
CA VAL A 467 -1.21 -30.46 -0.50
C VAL A 467 -0.38 -30.64 -1.79
N ARG A 468 0.92 -30.95 -1.67
CA ARG A 468 1.76 -31.25 -2.84
C ARG A 468 1.28 -32.43 -3.68
N GLU A 469 0.59 -33.39 -3.08
CA GLU A 469 0.04 -34.57 -3.77
C GLU A 469 -1.30 -34.29 -4.46
N LEU A 470 -1.96 -33.18 -4.12
CA LEU A 470 -3.27 -32.80 -4.64
C LEU A 470 -3.18 -32.12 -6.01
N GLY A 471 -4.36 -31.91 -6.63
CA GLY A 471 -4.54 -31.17 -7.86
C GLY A 471 -4.30 -29.68 -7.70
N SER A 472 -4.15 -28.94 -8.81
CA SER A 472 -3.81 -27.51 -8.82
C SER A 472 -4.81 -26.59 -8.10
N ASP A 473 -6.08 -27.00 -8.09
CA ASP A 473 -7.17 -26.24 -7.48
C ASP A 473 -7.50 -26.72 -6.05
N GLU A 474 -6.89 -27.82 -5.64
CA GLU A 474 -7.10 -28.43 -4.33
C GLU A 474 -6.06 -27.96 -3.32
N GLY A 475 -6.46 -27.87 -2.05
CA GLY A 475 -5.58 -27.45 -0.98
C GLY A 475 -6.19 -27.69 0.39
N PHE A 476 -5.63 -27.03 1.38
CA PHE A 476 -6.05 -27.16 2.77
C PHE A 476 -6.92 -25.95 3.19
N ASN A 477 -8.16 -26.22 3.57
CA ASN A 477 -9.04 -25.25 4.19
C ASN A 477 -8.76 -25.17 5.69
N ALA A 478 -8.02 -24.16 6.13
CA ALA A 478 -7.62 -24.00 7.52
C ALA A 478 -8.79 -23.62 8.47
N ALA A 479 -9.90 -23.14 7.94
CA ALA A 479 -11.09 -22.86 8.74
C ALA A 479 -11.82 -24.14 9.14
N SER A 480 -12.04 -25.06 8.18
CA SER A 480 -12.74 -26.33 8.38
C SER A 480 -11.82 -27.50 8.78
N GLY A 481 -10.52 -27.42 8.42
CA GLY A 481 -9.56 -28.52 8.57
C GLY A 481 -9.66 -29.57 7.43
N ALA A 482 -10.41 -29.30 6.37
CA ALA A 482 -10.61 -30.20 5.25
C ALA A 482 -9.59 -29.97 4.11
N TYR A 483 -9.40 -31.00 3.28
CA TYR A 483 -8.71 -30.90 2.00
C TYR A 483 -9.75 -30.98 0.89
N GLU A 484 -9.88 -29.94 0.10
CA GLU A 484 -10.96 -29.78 -0.88
C GLU A 484 -10.55 -28.89 -2.04
N ASN A 485 -11.41 -28.76 -3.06
CA ASN A 485 -11.23 -27.77 -4.12
C ASN A 485 -11.43 -26.37 -3.54
N LEU A 486 -10.36 -25.60 -3.48
CA LEU A 486 -10.35 -24.28 -2.86
C LEU A 486 -11.07 -23.24 -3.72
N ILE A 487 -11.06 -23.39 -5.05
CA ILE A 487 -11.78 -22.49 -5.95
C ILE A 487 -13.29 -22.62 -5.71
N ASP A 488 -13.80 -23.87 -5.64
CA ASP A 488 -15.22 -24.14 -5.41
C ASP A 488 -15.66 -23.75 -3.98
N ALA A 489 -14.73 -23.83 -3.02
CA ALA A 489 -14.95 -23.44 -1.63
C ALA A 489 -14.85 -21.91 -1.40
N GLY A 490 -14.53 -21.12 -2.43
CA GLY A 490 -14.35 -19.67 -2.33
C GLY A 490 -13.07 -19.26 -1.58
N ILE A 491 -12.10 -20.17 -1.43
CA ILE A 491 -10.79 -19.88 -0.82
C ILE A 491 -9.80 -19.58 -1.94
N ILE A 492 -9.77 -18.31 -2.32
CA ILE A 492 -9.08 -17.82 -3.51
C ILE A 492 -8.22 -16.61 -3.19
N ASP A 493 -7.03 -16.56 -3.80
CA ASP A 493 -6.09 -15.45 -3.67
C ASP A 493 -5.91 -14.72 -5.01
N PRO A 494 -5.79 -13.38 -5.02
CA PRO A 494 -5.44 -12.65 -6.23
C PRO A 494 -4.03 -13.01 -6.70
N VAL A 495 -3.87 -13.27 -8.00
CA VAL A 495 -2.55 -13.58 -8.60
C VAL A 495 -1.56 -12.44 -8.36
N LYS A 496 -2.00 -11.19 -8.54
CA LYS A 496 -1.18 -10.00 -8.33
C LYS A 496 -0.61 -9.94 -6.91
N VAL A 497 -1.40 -10.27 -5.88
CA VAL A 497 -0.97 -10.32 -4.48
C VAL A 497 0.09 -11.41 -4.29
N THR A 498 -0.22 -12.63 -4.72
CA THR A 498 0.66 -13.80 -4.53
C THR A 498 2.01 -13.63 -5.22
N ARG A 499 2.02 -13.19 -6.50
CA ARG A 499 3.27 -12.98 -7.25
C ARG A 499 4.09 -11.80 -6.73
N SER A 500 3.42 -10.70 -6.31
CA SER A 500 4.11 -9.52 -5.78
C SER A 500 4.77 -9.82 -4.45
N ALA A 501 4.08 -10.57 -3.57
CA ALA A 501 4.65 -11.04 -2.31
C ALA A 501 5.92 -11.88 -2.54
N LEU A 502 5.88 -12.82 -3.48
CA LEU A 502 7.03 -13.65 -3.83
C LEU A 502 8.18 -12.83 -4.43
N ALA A 503 7.90 -11.94 -5.38
CA ALA A 503 8.91 -11.14 -6.07
C ALA A 503 9.60 -10.14 -5.13
N ASN A 504 8.85 -9.45 -4.27
CA ASN A 504 9.40 -8.49 -3.31
C ASN A 504 10.23 -9.19 -2.23
N ALA A 505 9.75 -10.33 -1.71
CA ALA A 505 10.51 -11.16 -0.77
C ALA A 505 11.84 -11.62 -1.36
N ALA A 506 11.82 -12.14 -2.58
CA ALA A 506 13.00 -12.62 -3.27
C ALA A 506 14.01 -11.51 -3.59
N SER A 507 13.53 -10.33 -3.99
CA SER A 507 14.37 -9.16 -4.28
C SER A 507 15.21 -8.78 -3.07
N ILE A 508 14.58 -8.61 -1.91
CA ILE A 508 15.28 -8.24 -0.67
C ILE A 508 16.16 -9.39 -0.16
N ALA A 509 15.67 -10.64 -0.19
CA ALA A 509 16.47 -11.78 0.20
C ALA A 509 17.74 -11.90 -0.66
N ALA A 510 17.64 -11.79 -1.98
CA ALA A 510 18.79 -11.83 -2.88
C ALA A 510 19.81 -10.72 -2.61
N MET A 511 19.35 -9.50 -2.31
CA MET A 511 20.24 -8.39 -1.95
C MET A 511 20.94 -8.64 -0.60
N LEU A 512 20.19 -9.08 0.41
CA LEU A 512 20.74 -9.37 1.74
C LEU A 512 21.80 -10.48 1.66
N LEU A 513 21.55 -11.54 0.91
CA LEU A 513 22.47 -12.66 0.74
C LEU A 513 23.79 -12.25 0.06
N THR A 514 23.79 -11.19 -0.76
CA THR A 514 25.01 -10.65 -1.39
C THR A 514 25.73 -9.60 -0.52
N THR A 515 25.19 -9.29 0.67
CA THR A 515 25.79 -8.30 1.58
C THR A 515 26.98 -8.90 2.33
N GLU A 516 28.09 -8.16 2.39
CA GLU A 516 29.32 -8.53 3.10
C GLU A 516 29.61 -7.64 4.31
N VAL A 517 29.19 -6.36 4.24
CA VAL A 517 29.49 -5.35 5.26
C VAL A 517 28.24 -4.61 5.65
N SER A 518 27.99 -4.44 6.94
CA SER A 518 27.01 -3.48 7.47
C SER A 518 27.71 -2.24 7.99
N VAL A 519 27.13 -1.08 7.69
CA VAL A 519 27.64 0.23 8.12
C VAL A 519 26.53 0.97 8.85
N VAL A 520 26.66 1.11 10.17
CA VAL A 520 25.65 1.76 11.03
C VAL A 520 26.22 2.96 11.76
N GLU A 521 25.37 3.87 12.19
CA GLU A 521 25.79 4.98 13.02
C GLU A 521 26.17 4.47 14.42
N ARG A 522 27.26 5.02 14.98
CA ARG A 522 27.63 4.71 16.36
C ARG A 522 26.69 5.47 17.30
N PRO A 523 26.00 4.79 18.22
CA PRO A 523 25.17 5.47 19.20
C PRO A 523 26.02 6.49 19.98
N GLU A 524 25.58 7.72 20.10
CA GLU A 524 26.20 8.69 21.00
C GLU A 524 26.00 8.17 22.41
N ALA A 525 27.11 8.01 23.15
CA ALA A 525 27.04 7.72 24.59
C ALA A 525 26.26 8.86 25.24
N LYS A 526 25.09 8.56 25.82
CA LYS A 526 24.39 9.53 26.66
C LYS A 526 25.39 9.96 27.73
N ALA A 527 25.82 11.22 27.71
CA ALA A 527 26.64 11.79 28.75
C ALA A 527 25.86 11.59 30.06
N GLU A 528 26.36 10.72 30.92
CA GLU A 528 25.88 10.63 32.29
C GLU A 528 26.13 12.02 32.91
N THR A 529 25.06 12.78 33.06
CA THR A 529 25.08 13.97 33.90
C THR A 529 25.28 13.50 35.32
N SER A 530 26.54 13.34 35.72
CA SER A 530 26.92 13.17 37.11
C SER A 530 26.52 14.46 37.84
N SER A 531 25.35 14.44 38.46
CA SER A 531 24.98 15.42 39.46
C SER A 531 25.91 15.25 40.66
N ARG A 532 27.06 15.91 40.62
CA ARG A 532 27.86 16.17 41.82
C ARG A 532 27.05 17.11 42.72
N HIS A 533 26.32 16.53 43.66
CA HIS A 533 25.89 17.26 44.83
C HIS A 533 27.12 17.61 45.63
N GLY A 534 27.63 18.83 45.45
CA GLY A 534 28.60 19.46 46.33
C GLY A 534 27.89 19.85 47.62
N HIS A 535 28.00 19.03 48.66
CA HIS A 535 27.75 19.51 50.04
C HIS A 535 28.86 20.46 50.43
N SER A 536 28.56 21.75 50.38
CA SER A 536 29.39 22.78 51.04
C SER A 536 28.93 22.89 52.49
N HIS A 537 29.74 22.35 53.42
CA HIS A 537 29.70 22.70 54.84
C HIS A 537 30.43 24.02 55.04
N GLY A 538 29.69 25.10 55.29
CA GLY A 538 30.23 26.33 55.79
C GLY A 538 30.42 26.21 57.31
N PRO A 539 31.59 26.66 57.88
CA PRO A 539 31.79 26.66 59.32
C PRO A 539 31.12 27.88 59.98
N GLY A 540 30.36 27.59 61.01
CA GLY A 540 29.81 28.62 61.89
C GLY A 540 30.91 29.44 62.64
N GLY A 541 30.71 30.75 62.69
CA GLY A 541 31.45 31.67 63.56
C GLY A 541 30.49 32.39 64.50
N HIS A 542 30.57 32.05 65.79
CA HIS A 542 29.98 32.85 66.83
C HIS A 542 30.81 34.12 67.06
N SER A 543 30.18 35.25 67.30
CA SER A 543 30.55 36.19 68.38
C SER A 543 29.57 37.35 68.43
N HIS A 544 29.12 37.59 69.70
CA HIS A 544 28.49 38.74 70.36
C HIS A 544 27.22 39.35 69.84
#